data_ca705d843b9232b61706aad50451e850
#
_entry.id   ca705d843b9232b61706aad50451e850
#
_cell.length_a   1.000
_cell.length_b   1.000
_cell.length_c   1.000
_cell.angle_alpha   90.00
_cell.angle_beta   90.00
_cell.angle_gamma   90.00
#
_symmetry.space_group_name_H-M   'P 1'
#
loop_
_entity.id
_entity.type
_entity.pdbx_description
1 polymer ?
#
loop_
_entity_poly.entity_id
_entity_poly.type
_entity_poly.pdbx_seq_one_letter_code
_entity_poly.pdbx_strand_id
1 'polypeptide(L)'
;MRTIERATVFKRDYKRVKATPRHIKDVDGLFSTVVSLLSVDQVLPEKNRDHSLSGEWHGYRECHIKPDLLLIYRKPDTNTLRLARLGSHSELFS
;
A
#
# COMPACT_ATOMS: atom_id res chain seq x y z
N MET A 1 -1.23 -14.48 11.02
CA MET A 1 -1.53 -13.61 9.87
C MET A 1 -2.46 -12.48 10.28
N ARG A 2 -2.13 -11.25 9.90
CA ARG A 2 -2.97 -10.10 10.22
C ARG A 2 -4.21 -10.07 9.34
N THR A 3 -5.32 -9.61 9.91
CA THR A 3 -6.55 -9.37 9.16
C THR A 3 -6.40 -8.08 8.35
N ILE A 4 -6.75 -8.12 7.07
CA ILE A 4 -6.60 -6.97 6.19
C ILE A 4 -7.87 -6.11 6.26
N GLU A 5 -7.69 -4.83 6.62
CA GLU A 5 -8.75 -3.82 6.57
C GLU A 5 -8.47 -2.86 5.43
N ARG A 6 -9.49 -2.51 4.69
CA ARG A 6 -9.39 -1.58 3.56
C ARG A 6 -10.20 -0.34 3.85
N ALA A 7 -9.53 0.82 3.95
CA ALA A 7 -10.22 2.09 4.08
C ALA A 7 -11.09 2.34 2.85
N THR A 8 -12.19 3.07 3.02
CA THR A 8 -13.08 3.41 1.91
C THR A 8 -12.32 4.13 0.79
N VAL A 9 -11.43 5.06 1.17
CA VAL A 9 -10.61 5.79 0.19
C VAL A 9 -9.67 4.85 -0.54
N PHE A 10 -9.09 3.86 0.17
CA PHE A 10 -8.24 2.86 -0.47
C PHE A 10 -9.01 2.09 -1.54
N LYS A 11 -10.25 1.68 -1.27
CA LYS A 11 -11.06 0.94 -2.23
C LYS A 11 -11.30 1.75 -3.51
N ARG A 12 -11.54 3.05 -3.37
CA ARG A 12 -11.67 3.95 -4.53
C ARG A 12 -10.37 4.07 -5.29
N ASP A 13 -9.25 4.21 -4.55
CA ASP A 13 -7.92 4.27 -5.14
C ASP A 13 -7.63 3.02 -5.96
N TYR A 14 -7.91 1.85 -5.39
CA TYR A 14 -7.65 0.58 -6.07
C TYR A 14 -8.43 0.47 -7.36
N LYS A 15 -9.70 0.84 -7.34
CA LYS A 15 -10.56 0.82 -8.52
C LYS A 15 -10.00 1.74 -9.61
N ARG A 16 -9.55 2.94 -9.24
CA ARG A 16 -8.94 3.89 -10.18
C ARG A 16 -7.65 3.32 -10.77
N VAL A 17 -6.80 2.75 -9.94
CA VAL A 17 -5.52 2.16 -10.39
C VAL A 17 -5.78 1.00 -11.36
N LYS A 18 -6.75 0.14 -11.07
CA LYS A 18 -7.12 -0.97 -11.94
C LYS A 18 -7.63 -0.50 -13.30
N ALA A 19 -8.20 0.70 -13.36
CA ALA A 19 -8.69 1.26 -14.62
C ALA A 19 -7.58 1.96 -15.41
N THR A 20 -6.38 2.12 -14.84
CA THR A 20 -5.25 2.80 -15.49
C THR A 20 -4.51 1.81 -16.38
N PRO A 21 -4.37 2.07 -17.70
CA PRO A 21 -3.78 1.07 -18.61
C PRO A 21 -2.41 0.55 -18.23
N ARG A 22 -1.53 1.41 -17.70
CA ARG A 22 -0.18 0.98 -17.32
C ARG A 22 -0.13 0.06 -16.08
N HIS A 23 -1.23 -0.06 -15.33
CA HIS A 23 -1.28 -0.85 -14.11
C HIS A 23 -2.19 -2.08 -14.23
N ILE A 24 -3.10 -2.10 -15.18
CA ILE A 24 -4.18 -3.10 -15.24
C ILE A 24 -3.68 -4.54 -15.31
N LYS A 25 -2.52 -4.78 -15.93
CA LYS A 25 -2.02 -6.14 -16.15
C LYS A 25 -1.29 -6.73 -14.94
N ASP A 26 -0.62 -5.88 -14.14
CA ASP A 26 0.32 -6.38 -13.12
C ASP A 26 0.02 -5.93 -11.70
N VAL A 27 -0.88 -4.96 -11.50
CA VAL A 27 -1.11 -4.42 -10.16
C VAL A 27 -1.60 -5.47 -9.17
N ASP A 28 -2.53 -6.33 -9.56
CA ASP A 28 -3.09 -7.34 -8.65
C ASP A 28 -2.01 -8.29 -8.12
N GLY A 29 -1.15 -8.79 -9.01
CA GLY A 29 -0.07 -9.70 -8.62
C GLY A 29 0.96 -9.04 -7.73
N LEU A 30 1.43 -7.85 -8.10
CA LEU A 30 2.41 -7.11 -7.32
C LEU A 30 1.86 -6.70 -5.96
N PHE A 31 0.64 -6.20 -5.94
CA PHE A 31 -0.05 -5.81 -4.70
C PHE A 31 -0.22 -7.01 -3.77
N SER A 32 -0.70 -8.13 -4.30
CA SER A 32 -0.91 -9.36 -3.51
C SER A 32 0.38 -9.84 -2.87
N THR A 33 1.51 -9.81 -3.61
CA THR A 33 2.81 -10.22 -3.08
C THR A 33 3.21 -9.35 -1.89
N VAL A 34 3.10 -8.02 -2.03
CA VAL A 34 3.46 -7.09 -0.97
C VAL A 34 2.56 -7.27 0.26
N VAL A 35 1.25 -7.33 0.06
CA VAL A 35 0.29 -7.47 1.16
C VAL A 35 0.49 -8.80 1.89
N SER A 36 0.78 -9.87 1.17
CA SER A 36 1.06 -11.17 1.78
C SER A 36 2.26 -11.09 2.73
N LEU A 37 3.34 -10.44 2.30
CA LEU A 37 4.53 -10.26 3.14
C LEU A 37 4.21 -9.41 4.37
N LEU A 38 3.51 -8.28 4.18
CA LEU A 38 3.13 -7.40 5.28
C LEU A 38 2.23 -8.10 6.29
N SER A 39 1.32 -8.96 5.83
CA SER A 39 0.35 -9.64 6.70
C SER A 39 1.00 -10.67 7.63
N VAL A 40 2.18 -11.17 7.28
CA VAL A 40 2.93 -12.11 8.11
C VAL A 40 4.20 -11.48 8.69
N ASP A 41 4.27 -10.14 8.66
CA ASP A 41 5.37 -9.35 9.24
C ASP A 41 6.74 -9.67 8.66
N GLN A 42 6.80 -10.05 7.39
CA GLN A 42 8.05 -10.24 6.68
C GLN A 42 8.56 -8.89 6.18
N VAL A 43 9.88 -8.73 6.18
CA VAL A 43 10.52 -7.52 5.65
C VAL A 43 10.38 -7.52 4.12
N LEU A 44 9.96 -6.37 3.57
CA LEU A 44 9.86 -6.23 2.12
C LEU A 44 11.26 -6.12 1.48
N PRO A 45 11.42 -6.59 0.23
CA PRO A 45 12.64 -6.34 -0.53
C PRO A 45 12.95 -4.85 -0.62
N GLU A 46 14.24 -4.49 -0.72
CA GLU A 46 14.66 -3.08 -0.80
C GLU A 46 13.99 -2.31 -1.93
N LYS A 47 13.72 -2.98 -3.05
CA LYS A 47 13.07 -2.34 -4.20
C LYS A 47 11.70 -1.74 -3.87
N ASN A 48 11.04 -2.24 -2.82
CA ASN A 48 9.74 -1.72 -2.38
C ASN A 48 9.87 -0.50 -1.49
N ARG A 49 11.06 -0.11 -1.07
CA ARG A 49 11.35 1.11 -0.32
C ARG A 49 10.40 1.35 0.85
N ASP A 50 10.16 0.32 1.65
CA ASP A 50 9.28 0.42 2.81
C ASP A 50 9.90 1.33 3.88
N HIS A 51 9.16 2.36 4.30
CA HIS A 51 9.63 3.30 5.32
C HIS A 51 8.47 3.97 6.05
N SER A 52 8.75 4.48 7.25
CA SER A 52 7.75 5.20 8.03
C SER A 52 7.56 6.62 7.49
N LEU A 53 6.34 7.12 7.65
CA LEU A 53 5.98 8.48 7.26
C LEU A 53 5.96 9.41 8.48
N SER A 54 6.02 10.72 8.21
CA SER A 54 5.97 11.75 9.25
C SER A 54 4.88 12.77 8.91
N GLY A 55 4.73 13.80 9.76
CA GLY A 55 3.73 14.84 9.54
C GLY A 55 2.32 14.30 9.68
N GLU A 56 1.45 14.66 8.75
CA GLU A 56 0.05 14.24 8.76
C GLU A 56 -0.13 12.73 8.71
N TRP A 57 0.85 12.02 8.14
CA TRP A 57 0.82 10.57 8.03
C TRP A 57 1.61 9.86 9.14
N HIS A 58 1.91 10.56 10.23
CA HIS A 58 2.62 9.95 11.35
C HIS A 58 1.90 8.69 11.84
N GLY A 59 2.66 7.62 12.04
CA GLY A 59 2.10 6.32 12.42
C GLY A 59 1.78 5.41 11.23
N TYR A 60 1.85 5.94 10.02
CA TYR A 60 1.68 5.17 8.79
C TYR A 60 3.02 4.87 8.15
N ARG A 61 3.03 3.89 7.27
CA ARG A 61 4.20 3.51 6.48
C ARG A 61 3.83 3.55 5.01
N GLU A 62 4.85 3.71 4.17
CA GLU A 62 4.71 3.73 2.72
C GLU A 62 5.61 2.69 2.12
N CYS A 63 5.13 1.98 1.09
CA CYS A 63 5.99 1.14 0.28
C CYS A 63 5.62 1.31 -1.20
N HIS A 64 6.56 0.96 -2.08
CA HIS A 64 6.37 1.05 -3.52
C HIS A 64 5.93 -0.30 -4.06
N ILE A 65 4.70 -0.40 -4.53
CA ILE A 65 4.21 -1.57 -5.28
C ILE A 65 4.90 -1.59 -6.64
N LYS A 66 5.00 -0.40 -7.25
CA LYS A 66 5.77 -0.11 -8.47
C LYS A 66 6.51 1.19 -8.22
N PRO A 67 7.53 1.56 -9.01
CA PRO A 67 8.25 2.81 -8.78
C PRO A 67 7.34 4.04 -8.70
N ASP A 68 6.23 4.04 -9.44
CA ASP A 68 5.28 5.15 -9.48
C ASP A 68 3.93 4.82 -8.82
N LEU A 69 3.85 3.72 -8.06
CA LEU A 69 2.61 3.30 -7.41
C LEU A 69 2.89 2.96 -5.96
N LEU A 70 2.41 3.82 -5.04
CA LEU A 70 2.70 3.75 -3.62
C LEU A 70 1.50 3.21 -2.85
N LEU A 71 1.78 2.42 -1.81
CA LEU A 71 0.80 1.95 -0.85
C LEU A 71 1.10 2.59 0.50
N ILE A 72 0.12 3.28 1.08
CA ILE A 72 0.19 3.78 2.46
C ILE A 72 -0.61 2.81 3.33
N TYR A 73 0.03 2.31 4.38
CA TYR A 73 -0.58 1.32 5.25
C TYR A 73 -0.19 1.55 6.71
N ARG A 74 -0.87 0.86 7.60
CA ARG A 74 -0.61 0.93 9.03
C ARG A 74 -0.91 -0.43 9.67
N LYS A 75 -0.16 -0.75 10.72
CA LYS A 75 -0.44 -1.89 11.59
C LYS A 75 -0.88 -1.35 12.94
N PRO A 76 -2.19 -1.08 13.13
CA PRO A 76 -2.68 -0.40 14.33
C PRO A 76 -2.59 -1.27 15.59
N ASP A 77 -2.54 -2.58 15.43
CA ASP A 77 -2.37 -3.54 16.51
C ASP A 77 -1.68 -4.79 15.96
N THR A 78 -1.52 -5.82 16.80
CA THR A 78 -0.82 -7.05 16.39
C THR A 78 -1.61 -7.92 15.42
N ASN A 79 -2.89 -7.64 15.21
CA ASN A 79 -3.79 -8.50 14.45
C ASN A 79 -4.29 -7.88 13.16
N THR A 80 -3.97 -6.62 12.89
CA THR A 80 -4.57 -5.87 11.77
C THR A 80 -3.50 -5.29 10.84
N LEU A 81 -3.79 -5.32 9.56
CA LEU A 81 -3.08 -4.57 8.53
C LEU A 81 -4.10 -3.67 7.85
N ARG A 82 -3.97 -2.36 8.04
CA ARG A 82 -4.89 -1.38 7.45
C ARG A 82 -4.27 -0.77 6.19
N LEU A 83 -4.97 -0.91 5.08
CA LEU A 83 -4.59 -0.31 3.81
C LEU A 83 -5.30 1.02 3.68
N ALA A 84 -4.52 2.12 3.65
CA ALA A 84 -5.06 3.48 3.74
C ALA A 84 -5.22 4.16 2.38
N ARG A 85 -4.18 4.13 1.54
CA ARG A 85 -4.21 4.78 0.23
C ARG A 85 -3.37 4.01 -0.77
N LEU A 86 -3.69 4.18 -2.04
CA LEU A 86 -2.92 3.63 -3.16
C LEU A 86 -2.92 4.65 -4.29
N GLY A 87 -1.75 5.00 -4.82
CA GLY A 87 -1.65 5.95 -5.92
C GLY A 87 -0.23 6.40 -6.17
N SER A 88 -0.08 7.36 -7.08
CA SER A 88 1.21 7.98 -7.34
C SER A 88 1.58 8.94 -6.21
N HIS A 89 2.86 9.33 -6.15
CA HIS A 89 3.31 10.30 -5.16
C HIS A 89 2.51 11.62 -5.25
N SER A 90 2.29 12.12 -6.45
CA SER A 90 1.55 13.37 -6.61
C SER A 90 0.08 13.23 -6.24
N GLU A 91 -0.54 12.07 -6.45
CA GLU A 91 -1.92 11.83 -6.05
C GLU A 91 -2.09 11.79 -4.54
N LEU A 92 -1.11 11.25 -3.82
CA LEU A 92 -1.21 11.04 -2.38
C LEU A 92 -0.69 12.21 -1.55
N PHE A 93 0.26 12.98 -2.07
CA PHE A 93 0.97 14.01 -1.30
C PHE A 93 0.93 15.42 -1.87
N SER A 94 0.17 15.65 -2.93
CA SER A 94 0.07 17.01 -3.49
C SER A 94 -1.00 17.85 -2.81
#